data_1fda4610f39d1c420858684a18092802
#
_entry.id   1fda4610f39d1c420858684a18092802
#
_cell.length_a   1.000
_cell.length_b   1.000
_cell.length_c   1.000
_cell.angle_alpha   90.00
_cell.angle_beta   90.00
_cell.angle_gamma   90.00
#
_symmetry.space_group_name_H-M   'P 1'
#
loop_
_entity.id
_entity.type
_entity.pdbx_description
1 polymer ?
#
loop_
_entity_poly.entity_id
_entity_poly.type
_entity_poly.pdbx_seq_one_letter_code
_entity_poly.pdbx_strand_id
1 'polypeptide(L)'
;MRLITVDNYELKVADEALLVKPIRKLWNQDRSAKKEKFYEQMSVLFYVYSPSSNYSYITDEKERMKEVLAQEGLTDFKPSQEFKEAVEVYKKLNITPEGKLLDRTINFVDKTGKALDDINYDDIDELDKKIVAMKNGMALVALVPKLMSELSNAKKAVEKELEEQGNARGSQELTVGDMWD
;
A
#
# COMPACT_ATOMS: atom_id res chain seq x y z
N MET A 1 -8.94 8.66 7.13
CA MET A 1 -10.23 8.03 7.47
C MET A 1 -9.96 6.56 7.70
N ARG A 2 -10.18 6.04 8.90
CA ARG A 2 -9.93 4.64 9.23
C ARG A 2 -11.20 3.84 8.99
N LEU A 3 -11.23 3.04 7.94
CA LEU A 3 -12.39 2.21 7.57
C LEU A 3 -12.53 0.96 8.44
N ILE A 4 -11.41 0.43 8.91
CA ILE A 4 -11.32 -0.77 9.74
C ILE A 4 -10.38 -0.45 10.90
N THR A 5 -10.78 -0.84 12.10
CA THR A 5 -9.99 -0.70 13.33
C THR A 5 -10.08 -2.00 14.13
N VAL A 6 -9.07 -2.26 14.95
CA VAL A 6 -9.09 -3.33 15.94
C VAL A 6 -9.06 -2.68 17.31
N ASP A 7 -10.01 -3.03 18.14
CA ASP A 7 -10.16 -2.52 19.49
C ASP A 7 -10.48 -3.70 20.41
N ASN A 8 -9.66 -3.90 21.45
CA ASN A 8 -9.76 -5.05 22.35
C ASN A 8 -9.84 -6.42 21.63
N TYR A 9 -8.97 -6.62 20.63
CA TYR A 9 -8.95 -7.81 19.77
C TYR A 9 -10.22 -8.02 18.90
N GLU A 10 -11.15 -7.08 18.91
CA GLU A 10 -12.32 -7.12 18.04
C GLU A 10 -12.13 -6.23 16.81
N LEU A 11 -12.38 -6.79 15.65
CA LEU A 11 -12.36 -6.05 14.40
C LEU A 11 -13.66 -5.23 14.28
N LYS A 12 -13.53 -3.92 14.17
CA LYS A 12 -14.64 -3.00 13.94
C LYS A 12 -14.55 -2.41 12.53
N VAL A 13 -15.60 -2.57 11.77
CA VAL A 13 -15.76 -1.96 10.44
C VAL A 13 -16.63 -0.75 10.58
N ALA A 14 -16.12 0.41 10.18
CA ALA A 14 -16.89 1.65 10.23
C ALA A 14 -18.00 1.63 9.17
N ASP A 15 -19.15 2.27 9.44
CA ASP A 15 -20.28 2.35 8.50
C ASP A 15 -19.86 3.01 7.18
N GLU A 16 -18.91 3.93 7.23
CA GLU A 16 -18.33 4.58 6.05
C GLU A 16 -17.59 3.61 5.12
N ALA A 17 -17.15 2.46 5.62
CA ALA A 17 -16.56 1.43 4.78
C ALA A 17 -17.55 0.90 3.74
N LEU A 18 -18.84 0.88 4.05
CA LEU A 18 -19.91 0.49 3.13
C LEU A 18 -20.19 1.54 2.03
N LEU A 19 -19.66 2.75 2.16
CA LEU A 19 -19.67 3.75 1.07
C LEU A 19 -18.67 3.38 -0.03
N VAL A 20 -17.68 2.56 0.30
CA VAL A 20 -16.69 2.06 -0.66
C VAL A 20 -17.31 0.93 -1.48
N LYS A 21 -17.56 1.20 -2.76
CA LYS A 21 -18.29 0.29 -3.66
C LYS A 21 -17.83 -1.18 -3.64
N PRO A 22 -16.52 -1.52 -3.71
CA PRO A 22 -16.07 -2.90 -3.60
C PRO A 22 -16.38 -3.53 -2.24
N ILE A 23 -16.19 -2.83 -1.13
CA ILE A 23 -16.49 -3.33 0.22
C ILE A 23 -17.98 -3.58 0.38
N ARG A 24 -18.83 -2.68 -0.13
CA ARG A 24 -20.28 -2.87 -0.14
C ARG A 24 -20.70 -4.08 -0.98
N LYS A 25 -20.01 -4.39 -2.08
CA LYS A 25 -20.27 -5.61 -2.84
C LYS A 25 -20.02 -6.86 -1.99
N LEU A 26 -18.92 -6.92 -1.25
CA LEU A 26 -18.59 -8.03 -0.34
C LEU A 26 -19.65 -8.19 0.74
N TRP A 27 -20.11 -7.09 1.35
CA TRP A 27 -21.22 -7.09 2.31
C TRP A 27 -22.49 -7.68 1.72
N ASN A 28 -22.87 -7.28 0.50
CA ASN A 28 -24.10 -7.73 -0.16
C ASN A 28 -24.03 -9.19 -0.62
N GLN A 29 -22.84 -9.70 -0.93
CA GLN A 29 -22.65 -11.10 -1.33
C GLN A 29 -22.78 -12.07 -0.16
N ASP A 30 -22.40 -11.61 1.04
CA ASP A 30 -22.58 -12.44 2.24
C ASP A 30 -24.05 -12.41 2.68
N ARG A 31 -24.72 -13.57 2.54
CA ARG A 31 -26.12 -13.76 2.92
C ARG A 31 -26.30 -14.30 4.33
N SER A 32 -25.20 -14.55 5.05
CA SER A 32 -25.27 -15.01 6.44
C SER A 32 -25.84 -13.93 7.34
N ALA A 33 -26.58 -14.31 8.37
CA ALA A 33 -27.19 -13.36 9.30
C ALA A 33 -26.14 -12.51 10.06
N LYS A 34 -25.00 -13.14 10.37
CA LYS A 34 -23.90 -12.49 11.12
C LYS A 34 -22.81 -11.92 10.22
N LYS A 35 -22.95 -12.02 8.88
CA LYS A 35 -21.92 -11.53 7.93
C LYS A 35 -20.53 -12.11 8.20
N GLU A 36 -20.45 -13.38 8.56
CA GLU A 36 -19.19 -14.04 8.96
C GLU A 36 -18.12 -13.98 7.87
N LYS A 37 -18.49 -14.31 6.62
CA LYS A 37 -17.58 -14.24 5.47
C LYS A 37 -17.10 -12.81 5.18
N PHE A 38 -17.97 -11.84 5.36
CA PHE A 38 -17.60 -10.43 5.19
C PHE A 38 -16.56 -10.01 6.25
N TYR A 39 -16.78 -10.38 7.52
CA TYR A 39 -15.83 -10.06 8.58
C TYR A 39 -14.50 -10.80 8.42
N GLU A 40 -14.50 -12.06 7.98
CA GLU A 40 -13.27 -12.78 7.60
C GLU A 40 -12.49 -12.02 6.52
N GLN A 41 -13.18 -11.56 5.46
CA GLN A 41 -12.56 -10.77 4.40
C GLN A 41 -12.03 -9.43 4.91
N MET A 42 -12.74 -8.76 5.82
CA MET A 42 -12.28 -7.50 6.42
C MET A 42 -11.09 -7.73 7.35
N SER A 43 -11.02 -8.85 8.08
CA SER A 43 -9.86 -9.25 8.88
C SER A 43 -8.62 -9.42 7.99
N VAL A 44 -8.73 -10.19 6.91
CA VAL A 44 -7.63 -10.35 5.95
C VAL A 44 -7.25 -9.00 5.34
N LEU A 45 -8.23 -8.16 4.98
CA LEU A 45 -8.00 -6.85 4.40
C LEU A 45 -7.21 -5.94 5.36
N PHE A 46 -7.56 -5.95 6.65
CA PHE A 46 -6.85 -5.18 7.67
C PHE A 46 -5.47 -5.76 7.97
N TYR A 47 -5.40 -7.03 8.33
CA TYR A 47 -4.14 -7.62 8.82
C TYR A 47 -3.07 -7.71 7.74
N VAL A 48 -3.44 -7.94 6.49
CA VAL A 48 -2.47 -8.04 5.39
C VAL A 48 -2.11 -6.67 4.81
N TYR A 49 -3.09 -5.75 4.66
CA TYR A 49 -2.91 -4.56 3.84
C TYR A 49 -2.95 -3.24 4.60
N SER A 50 -3.25 -3.25 5.90
CA SER A 50 -3.20 -2.01 6.70
C SER A 50 -1.78 -1.74 7.20
N PRO A 51 -1.26 -0.51 7.05
CA PRO A 51 -0.03 -0.09 7.71
C PRO A 51 -0.15 -0.17 9.24
N SER A 52 -1.39 -0.13 9.74
CA SER A 52 -1.70 -0.22 11.17
C SER A 52 -1.85 -1.65 11.67
N SER A 53 -1.53 -2.67 10.90
CA SER A 53 -1.61 -4.08 11.27
C SER A 53 -0.43 -4.50 12.15
N ASN A 54 -0.69 -5.43 13.08
CA ASN A 54 0.37 -6.08 13.86
C ASN A 54 1.33 -6.90 13.00
N TYR A 55 0.94 -7.26 11.77
CA TYR A 55 1.75 -8.00 10.81
C TYR A 55 2.51 -7.07 9.82
N SER A 56 2.43 -5.74 10.00
CA SER A 56 3.07 -4.76 9.10
C SER A 56 4.59 -4.88 9.02
N TYR A 57 5.23 -5.50 10.03
CA TYR A 57 6.67 -5.78 10.06
C TYR A 57 7.11 -6.81 8.99
N ILE A 58 6.21 -7.65 8.50
CA ILE A 58 6.50 -8.58 7.40
C ILE A 58 6.39 -7.79 6.09
N THR A 59 7.50 -7.49 5.45
CA THR A 59 7.55 -6.62 4.26
C THR A 59 7.01 -7.30 3.01
N ASP A 60 7.24 -8.61 2.85
CA ASP A 60 6.70 -9.37 1.73
C ASP A 60 5.20 -9.64 1.91
N GLU A 61 4.39 -9.18 0.97
CA GLU A 61 2.92 -9.28 1.02
C GLU A 61 2.43 -10.74 0.98
N LYS A 62 3.14 -11.62 0.27
CA LYS A 62 2.76 -13.03 0.17
C LYS A 62 3.07 -13.79 1.46
N GLU A 63 4.21 -13.50 2.06
CA GLU A 63 4.58 -14.05 3.37
C GLU A 63 3.63 -13.55 4.46
N ARG A 64 3.33 -12.24 4.45
CA ARG A 64 2.34 -11.65 5.36
C ARG A 64 0.97 -12.30 5.22
N MET A 65 0.48 -12.49 3.99
CA MET A 65 -0.78 -13.16 3.74
C MET A 65 -0.78 -14.58 4.31
N LYS A 66 0.29 -15.34 4.08
CA LYS A 66 0.43 -16.71 4.59
C LYS A 66 0.41 -16.76 6.11
N GLU A 67 1.15 -15.86 6.75
CA GLU A 67 1.23 -15.79 8.21
C GLU A 67 -0.13 -15.40 8.81
N VAL A 68 -0.78 -14.36 8.28
CA VAL A 68 -2.12 -13.93 8.73
C VAL A 68 -3.13 -15.07 8.60
N LEU A 69 -3.17 -15.77 7.47
CA LEU A 69 -4.13 -16.87 7.27
C LEU A 69 -3.87 -18.03 8.24
N ALA A 70 -2.62 -18.30 8.57
CA ALA A 70 -2.27 -19.34 9.54
C ALA A 70 -2.65 -18.94 10.98
N GLN A 71 -2.34 -17.72 11.39
CA GLN A 71 -2.58 -17.25 12.76
C GLN A 71 -4.07 -16.99 13.05
N GLU A 72 -4.79 -16.45 12.06
CA GLU A 72 -6.24 -16.19 12.18
C GLU A 72 -7.11 -17.42 11.89
N GLY A 73 -6.51 -18.59 11.60
CA GLY A 73 -7.24 -19.83 11.32
C GLY A 73 -8.02 -19.84 10.00
N LEU A 74 -7.65 -18.98 9.06
CA LEU A 74 -8.33 -18.77 7.77
C LEU A 74 -7.65 -19.54 6.62
N THR A 75 -7.16 -20.73 6.86
CA THR A 75 -6.36 -21.53 5.90
C THR A 75 -7.08 -21.82 4.58
N ASP A 76 -8.40 -21.88 4.58
CA ASP A 76 -9.23 -22.13 3.40
C ASP A 76 -9.62 -20.85 2.63
N PHE A 77 -9.14 -19.69 3.06
CA PHE A 77 -9.46 -18.41 2.45
C PHE A 77 -8.98 -18.34 1.00
N LYS A 78 -9.92 -18.06 0.10
CA LYS A 78 -9.65 -17.86 -1.33
C LYS A 78 -10.13 -16.48 -1.75
N PRO A 79 -9.21 -15.58 -2.16
CA PRO A 79 -9.59 -14.23 -2.55
C PRO A 79 -10.45 -14.24 -3.83
N SER A 80 -11.67 -13.74 -3.72
CA SER A 80 -12.55 -13.50 -4.87
C SER A 80 -12.08 -12.30 -5.71
N GLN A 81 -12.66 -12.11 -6.90
CA GLN A 81 -12.34 -10.95 -7.72
C GLN A 81 -12.77 -9.66 -7.02
N GLU A 82 -13.93 -9.65 -6.36
CA GLU A 82 -14.44 -8.51 -5.61
C GLU A 82 -13.54 -8.17 -4.42
N PHE A 83 -12.98 -9.20 -3.75
CA PHE A 83 -12.01 -8.99 -2.68
C PHE A 83 -10.74 -8.32 -3.21
N LYS A 84 -10.23 -8.74 -4.37
CA LYS A 84 -9.06 -8.08 -5.00
C LYS A 84 -9.35 -6.61 -5.34
N GLU A 85 -10.55 -6.30 -5.87
CA GLU A 85 -10.98 -4.91 -6.10
C GLU A 85 -11.03 -4.12 -4.78
N ALA A 86 -11.50 -4.73 -3.69
CA ALA A 86 -11.52 -4.11 -2.38
C ALA A 86 -10.11 -3.83 -1.84
N VAL A 87 -9.16 -4.77 -2.03
CA VAL A 87 -7.75 -4.59 -1.67
C VAL A 87 -7.15 -3.38 -2.37
N GLU A 88 -7.34 -3.24 -3.69
CA GLU A 88 -6.80 -2.12 -4.46
C GLU A 88 -7.33 -0.76 -3.96
N VAL A 89 -8.61 -0.69 -3.64
CA VAL A 89 -9.20 0.56 -3.12
C VAL A 89 -8.74 0.80 -1.69
N TYR A 90 -8.68 -0.25 -0.85
CA TYR A 90 -8.26 -0.15 0.54
C TYR A 90 -6.81 0.33 0.66
N LYS A 91 -5.90 -0.23 -0.14
CA LYS A 91 -4.50 0.23 -0.23
C LYS A 91 -4.43 1.73 -0.53
N LYS A 92 -5.18 2.20 -1.54
CA LYS A 92 -5.21 3.62 -1.92
C LYS A 92 -5.74 4.55 -0.82
N LEU A 93 -6.71 4.08 -0.02
CA LEU A 93 -7.29 4.86 1.07
C LEU A 93 -6.42 4.91 2.32
N ASN A 94 -5.63 3.85 2.56
CA ASN A 94 -4.75 3.74 3.72
C ASN A 94 -3.30 4.13 3.44
N ILE A 95 -3.01 4.59 2.23
CA ILE A 95 -1.66 5.03 1.91
C ILE A 95 -1.30 6.26 2.76
N THR A 96 -0.18 6.19 3.46
CA THR A 96 0.32 7.28 4.29
C THR A 96 0.81 8.46 3.43
N PRO A 97 1.02 9.67 4.00
CA PRO A 97 1.62 10.79 3.28
C PRO A 97 2.97 10.41 2.64
N GLU A 98 3.80 9.66 3.36
CA GLU A 98 5.10 9.15 2.92
C GLU A 98 4.93 8.14 1.78
N GLY A 99 4.00 7.21 1.92
CA GLY A 99 3.61 6.27 0.87
C GLY A 99 3.08 6.96 -0.39
N LYS A 100 2.27 8.02 -0.24
CA LYS A 100 1.83 8.85 -1.38
C LYS A 100 2.98 9.55 -2.08
N LEU A 101 3.95 10.04 -1.29
CA LEU A 101 5.15 10.66 -1.85
C LEU A 101 5.96 9.63 -2.63
N LEU A 102 6.17 8.43 -2.05
CA LEU A 102 6.86 7.34 -2.71
C LEU A 102 6.19 6.95 -4.04
N ASP A 103 4.87 6.73 -4.05
CA ASP A 103 4.12 6.40 -5.26
C ASP A 103 4.25 7.48 -6.34
N ARG A 104 4.16 8.76 -5.95
CA ARG A 104 4.34 9.89 -6.89
C ARG A 104 5.74 9.93 -7.47
N THR A 105 6.76 9.67 -6.62
CA THR A 105 8.16 9.66 -7.07
C THR A 105 8.42 8.50 -8.03
N ILE A 106 7.91 7.30 -7.74
CA ILE A 106 8.00 6.15 -8.66
C ILE A 106 7.35 6.48 -10.00
N ASN A 107 6.10 6.96 -9.98
CA ASN A 107 5.37 7.32 -11.20
C ASN A 107 6.08 8.41 -12.02
N PHE A 108 6.76 9.35 -11.36
CA PHE A 108 7.54 10.39 -12.04
C PHE A 108 8.81 9.83 -12.69
N VAL A 109 9.52 8.94 -11.98
CA VAL A 109 10.70 8.24 -12.52
C VAL A 109 10.32 7.42 -13.76
N ASP A 110 9.23 6.65 -13.68
CA ASP A 110 8.75 5.84 -14.81
C ASP A 110 8.36 6.69 -16.03
N LYS A 111 7.68 7.82 -15.79
CA LYS A 111 7.34 8.76 -16.86
C LYS A 111 8.56 9.40 -17.50
N THR A 112 9.55 9.73 -16.67
CA THR A 112 10.82 10.30 -17.16
C THR A 112 11.59 9.28 -17.99
N GLY A 113 11.63 8.00 -17.54
CA GLY A 113 12.22 6.91 -18.30
C GLY A 113 11.55 6.75 -19.67
N LYS A 114 10.22 6.65 -19.71
CA LYS A 114 9.46 6.56 -20.95
C LYS A 114 9.71 7.75 -21.88
N ALA A 115 9.73 8.96 -21.35
CA ALA A 115 10.00 10.15 -22.15
C ALA A 115 11.41 10.15 -22.75
N LEU A 116 12.38 9.52 -22.06
CA LEU A 116 13.74 9.32 -22.62
C LEU A 116 13.73 8.26 -23.74
N ASP A 117 13.01 7.16 -23.53
CA ASP A 117 12.90 6.08 -24.52
C ASP A 117 12.16 6.53 -25.79
N ASP A 118 11.17 7.43 -25.65
CA ASP A 118 10.36 7.97 -26.76
C ASP A 118 11.13 8.99 -27.63
N ILE A 119 12.32 9.46 -27.20
CA ILE A 119 13.13 10.38 -27.98
C ILE A 119 13.85 9.61 -29.09
N ASN A 120 13.26 9.55 -30.28
CA ASN A 120 13.91 9.01 -31.45
C ASN A 120 14.59 10.14 -32.28
N TYR A 121 15.91 10.23 -32.14
CA TYR A 121 16.67 11.28 -32.82
C TYR A 121 16.81 11.05 -34.33
N ASP A 122 16.61 9.82 -34.79
CA ASP A 122 16.80 9.46 -36.21
C ASP A 122 15.61 9.86 -37.09
N ASP A 123 14.43 9.97 -36.47
CA ASP A 123 13.20 10.39 -37.17
C ASP A 123 13.06 11.92 -37.30
N ILE A 124 14.03 12.70 -36.86
CA ILE A 124 14.01 14.17 -36.91
C ILE A 124 14.88 14.65 -38.04
N ASP A 125 14.26 15.01 -39.16
CA ASP A 125 14.95 15.46 -40.38
C ASP A 125 15.55 16.86 -40.26
N GLU A 126 14.93 17.76 -39.47
CA GLU A 126 15.40 19.14 -39.30
C GLU A 126 16.46 19.24 -38.21
N LEU A 127 17.64 19.76 -38.58
CA LEU A 127 18.80 19.86 -37.65
C LEU A 127 18.47 20.66 -36.38
N ASP A 128 17.75 21.79 -36.52
CA ASP A 128 17.39 22.62 -35.36
C ASP A 128 16.47 21.90 -34.39
N LYS A 129 15.50 21.14 -34.87
CA LYS A 129 14.62 20.31 -34.06
C LYS A 129 15.41 19.16 -33.39
N LYS A 130 16.33 18.56 -34.11
CA LYS A 130 17.23 17.52 -33.57
C LYS A 130 18.08 18.04 -32.42
N ILE A 131 18.65 19.24 -32.55
CA ILE A 131 19.44 19.90 -31.49
C ILE A 131 18.55 20.17 -30.26
N VAL A 132 17.33 20.65 -30.44
CA VAL A 132 16.39 20.90 -29.33
C VAL A 132 16.01 19.60 -28.62
N ALA A 133 15.72 18.52 -29.37
CA ALA A 133 15.42 17.22 -28.81
C ALA A 133 16.60 16.65 -28.01
N MET A 134 17.83 16.76 -28.52
CA MET A 134 19.04 16.36 -27.80
C MET A 134 19.25 17.15 -26.50
N LYS A 135 19.06 18.47 -26.51
CA LYS A 135 19.14 19.31 -25.31
C LYS A 135 18.11 18.89 -24.25
N ASN A 136 16.86 18.62 -24.67
CA ASN A 136 15.81 18.16 -23.78
C ASN A 136 16.12 16.77 -23.18
N GLY A 137 16.63 15.84 -24.02
CA GLY A 137 17.08 14.53 -23.55
C GLY A 137 18.23 14.63 -22.52
N MET A 138 19.24 15.44 -22.80
CA MET A 138 20.34 15.69 -21.85
C MET A 138 19.83 16.32 -20.54
N ALA A 139 18.88 17.24 -20.59
CA ALA A 139 18.27 17.82 -19.39
C ALA A 139 17.52 16.77 -18.56
N LEU A 140 16.80 15.85 -19.19
CA LEU A 140 16.17 14.72 -18.52
C LEU A 140 17.17 13.77 -17.89
N VAL A 141 18.23 13.40 -18.61
CA VAL A 141 19.31 12.56 -18.07
C VAL A 141 19.99 13.20 -16.87
N ALA A 142 20.23 14.53 -16.90
CA ALA A 142 20.81 15.27 -15.78
C ALA A 142 19.93 15.27 -14.51
N LEU A 143 18.61 15.04 -14.65
CA LEU A 143 17.69 14.93 -13.51
C LEU A 143 17.68 13.53 -12.86
N VAL A 144 18.11 12.49 -13.58
CA VAL A 144 18.07 11.09 -13.11
C VAL A 144 18.74 10.89 -11.75
N PRO A 145 19.98 11.37 -11.49
CA PRO A 145 20.64 11.17 -10.19
C PRO A 145 19.83 11.79 -9.03
N LYS A 146 19.23 12.98 -9.24
CA LYS A 146 18.40 13.64 -8.26
C LYS A 146 17.13 12.84 -7.98
N LEU A 147 16.46 12.37 -9.01
CA LEU A 147 15.25 11.55 -8.90
C LEU A 147 15.52 10.23 -8.16
N MET A 148 16.64 9.59 -8.43
CA MET A 148 17.04 8.36 -7.74
C MET A 148 17.34 8.62 -6.26
N SER A 149 17.95 9.76 -5.93
CA SER A 149 18.17 10.17 -4.55
C SER A 149 16.85 10.44 -3.83
N GLU A 150 15.93 11.16 -4.46
CA GLU A 150 14.58 11.44 -3.91
C GLU A 150 13.78 10.15 -3.70
N LEU A 151 13.84 9.20 -4.65
CA LEU A 151 13.22 7.89 -4.51
C LEU A 151 13.79 7.11 -3.33
N SER A 152 15.13 7.09 -3.18
CA SER A 152 15.79 6.44 -2.05
C SER A 152 15.36 7.05 -0.71
N ASN A 153 15.29 8.39 -0.63
CA ASN A 153 14.85 9.09 0.57
C ASN A 153 13.37 8.82 0.90
N ALA A 154 12.51 8.79 -0.11
CA ALA A 154 11.10 8.46 0.07
C ALA A 154 10.90 7.02 0.57
N LYS A 155 11.67 6.05 0.05
CA LYS A 155 11.67 4.67 0.56
C LYS A 155 12.08 4.60 2.03
N LYS A 156 13.20 5.25 2.39
CA LYS A 156 13.66 5.30 3.79
C LYS A 156 12.67 5.94 4.74
N ALA A 157 11.95 6.98 4.29
CA ALA A 157 10.93 7.63 5.08
C ALA A 157 9.77 6.68 5.39
N VAL A 158 9.31 5.89 4.39
CA VAL A 158 8.27 4.87 4.58
C VAL A 158 8.75 3.75 5.50
N GLU A 159 9.97 3.25 5.30
CA GLU A 159 10.58 2.22 6.16
C GLU A 159 10.64 2.69 7.62
N LYS A 160 11.14 3.91 7.86
CA LYS A 160 11.21 4.50 9.20
C LYS A 160 9.83 4.65 9.84
N GLU A 161 8.84 5.11 9.08
CA GLU A 161 7.45 5.20 9.55
C GLU A 161 6.90 3.84 9.99
N LEU A 162 7.16 2.77 9.20
CA LEU A 162 6.75 1.41 9.54
C LEU A 162 7.45 0.89 10.80
N GLU A 163 8.75 1.15 10.96
CA GLU A 163 9.51 0.81 12.16
C GLU A 163 9.00 1.54 13.40
N GLU A 164 8.74 2.85 13.31
CA GLU A 164 8.19 3.64 14.41
C GLU A 164 6.81 3.15 14.84
N GLN A 165 5.96 2.78 13.88
CA GLN A 165 4.65 2.18 14.16
C GLN A 165 4.78 0.79 14.82
N GLY A 166 5.75 -0.02 14.42
CA GLY A 166 6.06 -1.32 15.03
C GLY A 166 6.54 -1.17 16.47
N ASN A 167 7.49 -0.27 16.72
CA ASN A 167 8.07 -0.05 18.05
C ASN A 167 7.07 0.56 19.04
N ALA A 168 6.22 1.49 18.60
CA ALA A 168 5.19 2.10 19.44
C ALA A 168 4.17 1.07 19.98
N ARG A 169 4.01 -0.06 19.31
CA ARG A 169 3.09 -1.15 19.72
C ARG A 169 3.76 -2.16 20.63
N GLY A 170 5.02 -2.50 20.38
CA GLY A 170 5.79 -3.39 21.26
C GLY A 170 5.95 -2.84 22.67
N SER A 171 6.00 -1.51 22.86
CA SER A 171 6.06 -0.89 24.19
C SER A 171 4.72 -0.91 24.94
N GLN A 172 3.58 -1.06 24.24
CA GLN A 172 2.26 -1.20 24.90
C GLN A 172 1.97 -2.62 25.40
N GLU A 173 2.57 -3.64 24.79
CA GLU A 173 2.44 -5.02 25.29
C GLU A 173 3.23 -5.29 26.56
N LEU A 174 4.37 -4.60 26.75
CA LEU A 174 5.21 -4.76 27.95
C LEU A 174 4.63 -4.10 29.22
N THR A 175 3.70 -3.13 29.07
CA THR A 175 3.10 -2.45 30.23
C THR A 175 1.86 -3.15 30.81
N VAL A 176 1.29 -4.12 30.11
CA VAL A 176 0.15 -4.90 30.62
C VAL A 176 0.57 -6.12 31.42
N GLY A 177 1.80 -6.62 31.21
CA GLY A 177 2.36 -7.78 31.93
C GLY A 177 2.84 -7.49 33.37
N ASP A 178 3.20 -6.24 33.67
CA ASP A 178 3.82 -5.86 34.97
C ASP A 178 2.78 -5.41 36.03
N MET A 179 1.50 -5.56 35.79
CA MET A 179 0.46 -5.16 36.76
C MET A 179 -0.14 -6.30 37.58
N TRP A 180 0.50 -7.51 37.58
CA TRP A 180 0.05 -8.67 38.35
C TRP A 180 1.22 -9.40 39.06
N ASP A 181 2.03 -8.66 39.83
CA ASP A 181 2.86 -9.20 40.92
C ASP A 181 2.62 -8.41 42.21
#